data_c47597b2f4f8b730e2d1d6a4ad91372b
#
_entry.id   c47597b2f4f8b730e2d1d6a4ad91372b
#
_cell.length_a   1.000
_cell.length_b   1.000
_cell.length_c   1.000
_cell.angle_alpha   90.00
_cell.angle_beta   90.00
_cell.angle_gamma   90.00
#
_symmetry.space_group_name_H-M   'P 1'
#
loop_
_entity.id
_entity.type
_entity.pdbx_description
1 polymer ?
#
loop_
_entity_poly.entity_id
_entity_poly.type
_entity_poly.pdbx_seq_one_letter_code
_entity_poly.pdbx_strand_id
1 'polypeptide(L)'
;MKCIAIDDEPMALEILSSFCQRYGNIELTTFNNPISGMDRVRKMKPDLLFLDIEMGDVNGVELARDLPQGTLLIFTTAYAEYALDGFDLNAVDFLHKPFSYGRFEKAVQKAFELHALQQLSASPVFTEESITLKVGYKSTNVKLKDILYIESMDNYVRIYLPERQCIMSQTSMKNIQELLPEGKFTRVHKSFLVPVHRIASYTSKEITLYGGIRIPVGRSYSKELKLILPEV
;
A
#
# COMPACT_ATOMS: atom_id res chain seq x y z
N MET A 1 -16.94 7.27 4.02
CA MET A 1 -15.69 7.24 4.81
C MET A 1 -16.04 7.07 6.28
N LYS A 2 -15.51 6.06 6.97
CA LYS A 2 -15.73 5.81 8.40
C LYS A 2 -14.74 6.64 9.20
N CYS A 3 -15.25 7.52 10.05
CA CYS A 3 -14.43 8.46 10.79
C CYS A 3 -14.65 8.33 12.30
N ILE A 4 -13.60 8.56 13.06
CA ILE A 4 -13.66 8.74 14.50
C ILE A 4 -13.16 10.14 14.84
N ALA A 5 -13.79 10.81 15.82
CA ALA A 5 -13.28 12.03 16.43
C ALA A 5 -13.08 11.79 17.93
N ILE A 6 -11.91 12.19 18.44
CA ILE A 6 -11.55 12.10 19.86
C ILE A 6 -11.14 13.50 20.32
N ASP A 7 -11.86 14.03 21.31
CA ASP A 7 -11.67 15.38 21.85
C ASP A 7 -12.36 15.44 23.21
N ASP A 8 -11.71 15.86 24.27
CA ASP A 8 -12.31 15.92 25.61
C ASP A 8 -13.32 17.06 25.78
N GLU A 9 -13.35 18.00 24.81
CA GLU A 9 -14.32 19.08 24.75
C GLU A 9 -15.59 18.66 23.97
N PRO A 10 -16.77 18.47 24.63
CA PRO A 10 -18.01 18.09 23.93
C PRO A 10 -18.43 19.05 22.83
N MET A 11 -18.20 20.35 23.01
CA MET A 11 -18.52 21.40 22.03
C MET A 11 -17.71 21.23 20.74
N ALA A 12 -16.44 20.84 20.83
CA ALA A 12 -15.62 20.59 19.66
C ALA A 12 -16.14 19.38 18.86
N LEU A 13 -16.56 18.32 19.55
CA LEU A 13 -17.19 17.15 18.92
C LEU A 13 -18.53 17.48 18.24
N GLU A 14 -19.34 18.37 18.83
CA GLU A 14 -20.59 18.82 18.22
C GLU A 14 -20.34 19.62 16.93
N ILE A 15 -19.35 20.53 16.94
CA ILE A 15 -18.94 21.30 15.76
C ILE A 15 -18.45 20.34 14.65
N LEU A 16 -17.56 19.40 14.97
CA LEU A 16 -17.08 18.39 14.01
C LEU A 16 -18.24 17.57 13.46
N SER A 17 -19.17 17.12 14.31
CA SER A 17 -20.35 16.37 13.90
C SER A 17 -21.23 17.16 12.92
N SER A 18 -21.49 18.42 13.22
CA SER A 18 -22.24 19.32 12.35
C SER A 18 -21.55 19.53 11.00
N PHE A 19 -20.23 19.70 10.99
CA PHE A 19 -19.45 19.88 9.78
C PHE A 19 -19.38 18.60 8.94
N CYS A 20 -19.21 17.43 9.57
CA CYS A 20 -19.25 16.14 8.89
C CYS A 20 -20.62 15.87 8.25
N GLN A 21 -21.71 16.17 8.97
CA GLN A 21 -23.07 16.05 8.45
C GLN A 21 -23.31 16.96 7.25
N ARG A 22 -22.83 18.20 7.31
CA ARG A 22 -22.94 19.18 6.22
C ARG A 22 -22.10 18.77 5.00
N TYR A 23 -20.90 18.20 5.20
CA TYR A 23 -20.03 17.75 4.12
C TYR A 23 -20.62 16.53 3.40
N GLY A 24 -21.24 15.62 4.13
CA GLY A 24 -21.79 14.37 3.60
C GLY A 24 -20.75 13.28 3.38
N ASN A 25 -21.22 12.05 3.15
CA ASN A 25 -20.40 10.86 2.91
C ASN A 25 -19.39 10.51 4.02
N ILE A 26 -19.62 11.03 5.24
CA ILE A 26 -18.82 10.75 6.45
C ILE A 26 -19.73 10.08 7.49
N GLU A 27 -19.33 8.90 7.93
CA GLU A 27 -19.91 8.20 9.07
C GLU A 27 -19.03 8.47 10.30
N LEU A 28 -19.41 9.45 11.10
CA LEU A 28 -18.64 9.90 12.26
C LEU A 28 -19.09 9.22 13.54
N THR A 29 -18.13 8.74 14.33
CA THR A 29 -18.35 8.32 15.74
C THR A 29 -17.46 9.20 16.63
N THR A 30 -18.00 9.75 17.70
CA THR A 30 -17.30 10.69 18.59
C THR A 30 -17.00 10.08 19.94
N PHE A 31 -15.87 10.44 20.54
CA PHE A 31 -15.44 10.04 21.88
C PHE A 31 -14.88 11.24 22.63
N ASN A 32 -15.42 11.50 23.82
CA ASN A 32 -14.88 12.51 24.72
C ASN A 32 -13.86 11.95 25.74
N ASN A 33 -13.59 10.67 25.69
CA ASN A 33 -12.54 10.02 26.48
C ASN A 33 -11.49 9.44 25.55
N PRO A 34 -10.21 9.87 25.64
CA PRO A 34 -9.14 9.44 24.72
C PRO A 34 -8.86 7.94 24.77
N ILE A 35 -8.93 7.31 25.95
CA ILE A 35 -8.63 5.88 26.11
C ILE A 35 -9.69 5.04 25.37
N SER A 36 -10.97 5.29 25.65
CA SER A 36 -12.08 4.58 24.99
C SER A 36 -12.12 4.85 23.48
N GLY A 37 -11.78 6.08 23.07
CA GLY A 37 -11.67 6.46 21.66
C GLY A 37 -10.58 5.66 20.94
N MET A 38 -9.38 5.59 21.51
CA MET A 38 -8.27 4.83 20.92
C MET A 38 -8.53 3.32 20.91
N ASP A 39 -9.19 2.77 21.92
CA ASP A 39 -9.63 1.37 21.90
C ASP A 39 -10.60 1.11 20.74
N ARG A 40 -11.47 2.06 20.44
CA ARG A 40 -12.38 1.96 19.31
C ARG A 40 -11.62 2.10 17.98
N VAL A 41 -10.66 3.00 17.87
CA VAL A 41 -9.78 3.16 16.70
C VAL A 41 -9.07 1.85 16.38
N ARG A 42 -8.46 1.19 17.37
CA ARG A 42 -7.75 -0.11 17.18
C ARG A 42 -8.69 -1.21 16.68
N LYS A 43 -9.94 -1.27 17.19
CA LYS A 43 -10.95 -2.28 16.82
C LYS A 43 -11.59 -2.01 15.47
N MET A 44 -11.93 -0.76 15.19
CA MET A 44 -12.72 -0.39 14.02
C MET A 44 -11.84 -0.09 12.80
N LYS A 45 -10.57 0.29 13.02
CA LYS A 45 -9.63 0.75 11.99
C LYS A 45 -10.30 1.76 11.05
N PRO A 46 -10.64 2.96 11.53
CA PRO A 46 -11.33 3.97 10.73
C PRO A 46 -10.47 4.44 9.56
N ASP A 47 -11.12 4.95 8.53
CA ASP A 47 -10.45 5.55 7.38
C ASP A 47 -9.79 6.88 7.75
N LEU A 48 -10.42 7.65 8.67
CA LEU A 48 -9.96 8.95 9.13
C LEU A 48 -10.20 9.11 10.64
N LEU A 49 -9.18 9.63 11.32
CA LEU A 49 -9.24 10.05 12.72
C LEU A 49 -9.08 11.58 12.82
N PHE A 50 -10.02 12.24 13.49
CA PHE A 50 -9.82 13.57 14.04
C PHE A 50 -9.37 13.40 15.49
N LEU A 51 -8.24 13.97 15.86
CA LEU A 51 -7.64 13.78 17.18
C LEU A 51 -7.22 15.12 17.76
N ASP A 52 -7.77 15.44 18.93
CA ASP A 52 -7.26 16.58 19.68
C ASP A 52 -5.87 16.28 20.23
N ILE A 53 -5.04 17.30 20.27
CA ILE A 53 -3.66 17.18 20.76
C ILE A 53 -3.60 17.20 22.28
N GLU A 54 -4.37 18.08 22.92
CA GLU A 54 -4.36 18.23 24.38
C GLU A 54 -5.71 17.83 24.98
N MET A 55 -5.73 16.70 25.68
CA MET A 55 -6.92 16.15 26.33
C MET A 55 -6.61 15.86 27.80
N GLY A 56 -6.62 16.89 28.64
CA GLY A 56 -6.22 16.82 30.04
C GLY A 56 -4.75 16.37 30.16
N ASP A 57 -4.52 15.22 30.82
CA ASP A 57 -3.16 14.65 30.98
C ASP A 57 -2.70 13.82 29.79
N VAL A 58 -3.50 13.70 28.72
CA VAL A 58 -3.23 12.85 27.56
C VAL A 58 -2.83 13.68 26.37
N ASN A 59 -1.66 13.36 25.77
CA ASN A 59 -1.16 13.99 24.57
C ASN A 59 -1.56 13.20 23.32
N GLY A 60 -2.34 13.82 22.43
CA GLY A 60 -2.82 13.21 21.18
C GLY A 60 -1.69 12.88 20.20
N VAL A 61 -0.56 13.59 20.22
CA VAL A 61 0.61 13.29 19.40
C VAL A 61 1.22 11.95 19.79
N GLU A 62 1.26 11.64 21.09
CA GLU A 62 1.74 10.34 21.58
C GLU A 62 0.78 9.22 21.20
N LEU A 63 -0.54 9.45 21.32
CA LEU A 63 -1.55 8.47 20.90
C LEU A 63 -1.49 8.17 19.41
N ALA A 64 -1.17 9.17 18.60
CA ALA A 64 -1.11 9.03 17.14
C ALA A 64 0.02 8.08 16.67
N ARG A 65 1.03 7.81 17.49
CA ARG A 65 2.12 6.87 17.16
C ARG A 65 1.64 5.42 17.06
N ASP A 66 0.54 5.10 17.75
CA ASP A 66 -0.02 3.74 17.82
C ASP A 66 -1.23 3.54 16.88
N LEU A 67 -1.39 4.39 15.86
CA LEU A 67 -2.51 4.29 14.93
C LEU A 67 -2.39 3.06 14.02
N PRO A 68 -3.52 2.40 13.72
CA PRO A 68 -3.55 1.33 12.74
C PRO A 68 -3.06 1.81 11.38
N GLN A 69 -2.30 0.96 10.70
CA GLN A 69 -1.82 1.25 9.35
C GLN A 69 -3.00 1.53 8.40
N GLY A 70 -2.89 2.62 7.64
CA GLY A 70 -3.92 3.04 6.68
C GLY A 70 -4.94 4.04 7.24
N THR A 71 -4.98 4.27 8.56
CA THR A 71 -5.82 5.34 9.14
C THR A 71 -5.20 6.70 8.86
N LEU A 72 -5.95 7.56 8.17
CA LEU A 72 -5.57 8.96 7.95
C LEU A 72 -5.81 9.77 9.23
N LEU A 73 -4.99 10.80 9.45
CA LEU A 73 -5.02 11.60 10.67
C LEU A 73 -5.16 13.08 10.35
N ILE A 74 -6.12 13.74 10.99
CA ILE A 74 -6.25 15.20 11.07
C ILE A 74 -6.23 15.58 12.54
N PHE A 75 -5.25 16.38 12.93
CA PHE A 75 -5.24 16.93 14.28
C PHE A 75 -6.17 18.12 14.42
N THR A 76 -6.79 18.23 15.58
CA THR A 76 -7.47 19.44 16.03
C THR A 76 -6.71 19.99 17.25
N THR A 77 -6.51 21.30 17.36
CA THR A 77 -5.76 21.86 18.49
C THR A 77 -6.03 23.35 18.67
N ALA A 78 -5.99 23.82 19.91
CA ALA A 78 -5.96 25.23 20.23
C ALA A 78 -4.55 25.85 20.12
N TYR A 79 -3.49 25.04 19.94
CA TYR A 79 -2.11 25.47 19.99
C TYR A 79 -1.43 25.33 18.63
N ALA A 80 -0.99 26.46 18.08
CA ALA A 80 -0.37 26.52 16.75
C ALA A 80 1.04 25.89 16.68
N GLU A 81 1.72 25.79 17.82
CA GLU A 81 3.10 25.28 17.94
C GLU A 81 3.24 23.79 17.61
N TYR A 82 2.20 22.98 17.84
CA TYR A 82 2.20 21.57 17.52
C TYR A 82 2.11 21.24 16.02
N ALA A 83 1.90 22.25 15.18
CA ALA A 83 1.92 22.03 13.72
C ALA A 83 3.29 21.54 13.22
N LEU A 84 4.37 21.79 13.94
CA LEU A 84 5.71 21.34 13.60
C LEU A 84 5.95 19.86 13.99
N ASP A 85 5.45 19.43 15.14
CA ASP A 85 5.63 18.05 15.64
C ASP A 85 4.82 17.01 14.83
N GLY A 86 3.75 17.45 14.18
CA GLY A 86 2.91 16.57 13.37
C GLY A 86 3.48 16.24 11.99
N PHE A 87 4.53 16.90 11.53
CA PHE A 87 5.25 16.51 10.30
C PHE A 87 5.85 15.11 10.42
N ASP A 88 6.32 14.72 11.61
CA ASP A 88 6.91 13.40 11.85
C ASP A 88 5.87 12.27 11.87
N LEU A 89 4.57 12.58 12.04
CA LEU A 89 3.48 11.61 12.13
C LEU A 89 2.67 11.45 10.83
N ASN A 90 3.10 12.08 9.72
CA ASN A 90 2.40 12.03 8.43
C ASN A 90 0.90 12.43 8.54
N ALA A 91 0.55 13.39 9.41
CA ALA A 91 -0.81 13.89 9.50
C ALA A 91 -1.23 14.52 8.16
N VAL A 92 -2.47 14.26 7.76
CA VAL A 92 -3.05 14.82 6.53
C VAL A 92 -3.16 16.33 6.62
N ASP A 93 -3.59 16.82 7.79
CA ASP A 93 -3.75 18.24 8.05
C ASP A 93 -3.91 18.56 9.55
N PHE A 94 -3.94 19.88 9.87
CA PHE A 94 -4.13 20.43 11.20
C PHE A 94 -5.28 21.45 11.19
N LEU A 95 -6.21 21.33 12.12
CA LEU A 95 -7.32 22.25 12.32
C LEU A 95 -7.10 23.04 13.62
N HIS A 96 -6.63 24.28 13.49
CA HIS A 96 -6.46 25.17 14.65
C HIS A 96 -7.82 25.68 15.12
N LYS A 97 -8.17 25.40 16.38
CA LYS A 97 -9.42 25.85 17.01
C LYS A 97 -9.34 27.37 17.35
N PRO A 98 -10.40 28.15 17.08
CA PRO A 98 -11.61 27.80 16.35
C PRO A 98 -11.38 27.78 14.84
N PHE A 99 -11.89 26.75 14.16
CA PHE A 99 -11.77 26.63 12.70
C PHE A 99 -13.12 26.79 11.99
N SER A 100 -13.09 27.40 10.82
CA SER A 100 -14.28 27.57 9.98
C SER A 100 -14.61 26.29 9.22
N TYR A 101 -15.88 26.18 8.76
CA TYR A 101 -16.29 25.09 7.86
C TYR A 101 -15.40 25.00 6.61
N GLY A 102 -15.04 26.12 5.97
CA GLY A 102 -14.18 26.12 4.78
C GLY A 102 -12.76 25.59 5.05
N ARG A 103 -12.25 25.76 6.30
CA ARG A 103 -10.96 25.16 6.69
C ARG A 103 -11.07 23.64 6.91
N PHE A 104 -12.13 23.21 7.58
CA PHE A 104 -12.49 21.81 7.75
C PHE A 104 -12.67 21.11 6.39
N GLU A 105 -13.47 21.72 5.49
CA GLU A 105 -13.74 21.18 4.15
C GLU A 105 -12.46 20.90 3.37
N LYS A 106 -11.50 21.83 3.37
CA LYS A 106 -10.19 21.65 2.72
C LYS A 106 -9.39 20.48 3.31
N ALA A 107 -9.37 20.35 4.64
CA ALA A 107 -8.67 19.27 5.30
C ALA A 107 -9.30 17.90 4.99
N VAL A 108 -10.62 17.83 5.02
CA VAL A 108 -11.37 16.62 4.70
C VAL A 108 -11.24 16.25 3.22
N GLN A 109 -11.31 17.22 2.31
CA GLN A 109 -11.11 16.97 0.89
C GLN A 109 -9.75 16.32 0.64
N LYS A 110 -8.68 16.84 1.25
CA LYS A 110 -7.34 16.24 1.17
C LYS A 110 -7.31 14.80 1.71
N ALA A 111 -8.04 14.54 2.81
CA ALA A 111 -8.16 13.18 3.34
C ALA A 111 -8.92 12.24 2.37
N PHE A 112 -9.99 12.72 1.72
CA PHE A 112 -10.71 11.94 0.71
C PHE A 112 -9.85 11.61 -0.50
N GLU A 113 -9.04 12.56 -0.99
CA GLU A 113 -8.11 12.35 -2.10
C GLU A 113 -7.06 11.29 -1.73
N LEU A 114 -6.46 11.38 -0.55
CA LEU A 114 -5.48 10.39 -0.07
C LEU A 114 -6.13 9.03 0.18
N HIS A 115 -7.34 8.98 0.73
CA HIS A 115 -8.09 7.74 0.92
C HIS A 115 -8.41 7.07 -0.42
N ALA A 116 -8.85 7.84 -1.42
CA ALA A 116 -9.07 7.31 -2.76
C ALA A 116 -7.79 6.72 -3.38
N LEU A 117 -6.64 7.38 -3.21
CA LEU A 117 -5.35 6.85 -3.63
C LEU A 117 -4.96 5.59 -2.87
N GLN A 118 -5.22 5.53 -1.55
CA GLN A 118 -5.01 4.32 -0.75
C GLN A 118 -5.93 3.18 -1.19
N GLN A 119 -7.20 3.45 -1.50
CA GLN A 119 -8.16 2.44 -2.01
C GLN A 119 -7.78 1.95 -3.41
N LEU A 120 -7.26 2.82 -4.26
CA LEU A 120 -6.66 2.42 -5.54
C LEU A 120 -5.42 1.55 -5.34
N SER A 121 -4.69 1.76 -4.24
CA SER A 121 -3.55 0.92 -3.83
C SER A 121 -3.98 -0.34 -3.08
N ALA A 122 -5.16 -0.35 -2.43
CA ALA A 122 -5.74 -1.48 -1.68
C ALA A 122 -6.67 -2.39 -2.52
N SER A 123 -7.16 -1.94 -3.68
CA SER A 123 -7.56 -2.87 -4.72
C SER A 123 -6.34 -3.75 -5.02
N PRO A 124 -6.48 -5.04 -5.43
CA PRO A 124 -5.34 -5.82 -5.90
C PRO A 124 -4.82 -5.29 -7.25
N VAL A 125 -4.71 -3.97 -7.38
CA VAL A 125 -3.78 -3.28 -8.23
C VAL A 125 -2.46 -3.44 -7.52
N PHE A 126 -1.70 -4.46 -7.96
CA PHE A 126 -0.27 -4.58 -7.78
C PHE A 126 0.31 -3.31 -7.16
N THR A 127 0.67 -3.34 -5.85
CA THR A 127 1.76 -2.50 -5.40
C THR A 127 2.73 -2.51 -6.57
N GLU A 128 3.22 -1.36 -7.00
CA GLU A 128 4.30 -1.36 -7.99
C GLU A 128 5.52 -2.00 -7.32
N GLU A 129 5.35 -3.27 -6.96
CA GLU A 129 6.41 -4.08 -6.43
C GLU A 129 7.48 -4.05 -7.49
N SER A 130 8.61 -3.58 -7.09
CA SER A 130 9.77 -3.46 -7.95
C SER A 130 10.94 -4.14 -7.30
N ILE A 131 11.80 -4.69 -8.11
CA ILE A 131 13.11 -5.20 -7.67
C ILE A 131 14.20 -4.27 -8.18
N THR A 132 15.19 -4.03 -7.34
CA THR A 132 16.37 -3.25 -7.72
C THR A 132 17.48 -4.20 -8.13
N LEU A 133 17.97 -4.04 -9.36
CA LEU A 133 19.00 -4.86 -9.95
C LEU A 133 20.24 -4.03 -10.31
N LYS A 134 21.41 -4.62 -10.15
CA LYS A 134 22.66 -4.04 -10.64
C LYS A 134 22.82 -4.32 -12.13
N VAL A 135 22.88 -3.26 -12.94
CA VAL A 135 23.11 -3.30 -14.38
C VAL A 135 24.41 -2.53 -14.66
N GLY A 136 25.50 -3.23 -14.79
CA GLY A 136 26.82 -2.61 -14.79
C GLY A 136 27.08 -1.87 -13.48
N TYR A 137 27.37 -0.57 -13.56
CA TYR A 137 27.64 0.29 -12.39
C TYR A 137 26.38 1.00 -11.85
N LYS A 138 25.20 0.77 -12.43
CA LYS A 138 23.95 1.43 -12.06
C LYS A 138 22.98 0.47 -11.39
N SER A 139 22.25 0.96 -10.39
CA SER A 139 21.07 0.27 -9.86
C SER A 139 19.85 0.64 -10.70
N THR A 140 19.15 -0.35 -11.21
CA THR A 140 17.95 -0.18 -12.04
C THR A 140 16.77 -0.78 -11.32
N ASN A 141 15.69 -0.01 -11.18
CA ASN A 141 14.44 -0.48 -10.58
C ASN A 141 13.53 -1.05 -11.66
N VAL A 142 13.05 -2.28 -11.46
CA VAL A 142 12.21 -3.02 -12.41
C VAL A 142 10.87 -3.32 -11.76
N LYS A 143 9.78 -2.80 -12.32
CA LYS A 143 8.43 -3.08 -11.85
C LYS A 143 8.06 -4.53 -12.16
N LEU A 144 7.61 -5.28 -11.16
CA LEU A 144 7.29 -6.70 -11.32
C LEU A 144 6.18 -6.96 -12.34
N LYS A 145 5.21 -6.05 -12.43
CA LYS A 145 4.11 -6.13 -13.40
C LYS A 145 4.56 -6.08 -14.85
N ASP A 146 5.72 -5.44 -15.12
CA ASP A 146 6.26 -5.28 -16.46
C ASP A 146 7.11 -6.50 -16.90
N ILE A 147 7.49 -7.37 -15.96
CA ILE A 147 8.28 -8.55 -16.29
C ILE A 147 7.43 -9.53 -17.10
N LEU A 148 7.88 -9.84 -18.31
CA LEU A 148 7.29 -10.87 -19.16
C LEU A 148 7.78 -12.26 -18.75
N TYR A 149 9.09 -12.43 -18.66
CA TYR A 149 9.77 -13.62 -18.15
C TYR A 149 11.25 -13.29 -17.87
N ILE A 150 11.92 -14.17 -17.18
CA ILE A 150 13.34 -14.06 -16.83
C ILE A 150 14.07 -15.29 -17.36
N GLU A 151 15.21 -15.07 -18.04
CA GLU A 151 16.05 -16.09 -18.62
C GLU A 151 17.46 -16.04 -18.02
N SER A 152 18.01 -17.20 -17.66
CA SER A 152 19.40 -17.33 -17.23
C SER A 152 20.30 -17.53 -18.44
N MET A 153 21.39 -16.77 -18.52
CA MET A 153 22.44 -16.89 -19.51
C MET A 153 23.79 -16.86 -18.80
N ASP A 154 24.39 -18.05 -18.60
CA ASP A 154 25.65 -18.23 -17.89
C ASP A 154 25.67 -17.51 -16.52
N ASN A 155 26.47 -16.45 -16.38
CA ASN A 155 26.62 -15.65 -15.18
C ASN A 155 25.67 -14.43 -15.11
N TYR A 156 24.74 -14.33 -16.04
CA TYR A 156 23.78 -13.22 -16.15
C TYR A 156 22.34 -13.73 -16.15
N VAL A 157 21.43 -12.87 -15.72
CA VAL A 157 20.01 -13.05 -16.00
C VAL A 157 19.55 -11.95 -16.93
N ARG A 158 18.68 -12.31 -17.84
CA ARG A 158 18.01 -11.39 -18.76
C ARG A 158 16.55 -11.30 -18.38
N ILE A 159 16.08 -10.08 -18.08
CA ILE A 159 14.70 -9.81 -17.72
C ILE A 159 14.04 -9.18 -18.94
N TYR A 160 13.04 -9.84 -19.47
CA TYR A 160 12.30 -9.39 -20.66
C TYR A 160 11.11 -8.55 -20.22
N LEU A 161 10.98 -7.38 -20.83
CA LEU A 161 9.94 -6.37 -20.58
C LEU A 161 9.13 -6.14 -21.88
N PRO A 162 7.97 -5.42 -21.80
CA PRO A 162 7.21 -5.01 -22.97
C PRO A 162 8.06 -4.24 -23.99
N GLU A 163 7.54 -4.10 -25.21
CA GLU A 163 8.19 -3.36 -26.30
C GLU A 163 9.60 -3.85 -26.67
N ARG A 164 9.85 -5.17 -26.49
CA ARG A 164 11.14 -5.82 -26.74
C ARG A 164 12.30 -5.28 -25.91
N GLN A 165 12.03 -4.61 -24.82
CA GLN A 165 13.07 -4.15 -23.90
C GLN A 165 13.58 -5.34 -23.08
N CYS A 166 14.86 -5.34 -22.76
CA CYS A 166 15.45 -6.32 -21.84
C CYS A 166 16.51 -5.67 -20.95
N ILE A 167 16.60 -6.17 -19.74
CA ILE A 167 17.59 -5.76 -18.74
C ILE A 167 18.50 -6.96 -18.47
N MET A 168 19.80 -6.74 -18.52
CA MET A 168 20.80 -7.76 -18.17
C MET A 168 21.43 -7.41 -16.84
N SER A 169 21.41 -8.35 -15.90
CA SER A 169 22.04 -8.18 -14.58
C SER A 169 23.00 -9.34 -14.30
N GLN A 170 24.16 -9.02 -13.77
CA GLN A 170 25.15 -10.02 -13.35
C GLN A 170 24.74 -10.60 -11.99
N THR A 171 23.87 -11.58 -12.04
CA THR A 171 23.33 -12.28 -10.86
C THR A 171 22.88 -13.68 -11.26
N SER A 172 22.66 -14.55 -10.26
CA SER A 172 22.17 -15.91 -10.51
C SER A 172 20.65 -15.97 -10.51
N MET A 173 20.09 -16.99 -11.16
CA MET A 173 18.65 -17.28 -11.12
C MET A 173 18.14 -17.51 -9.68
N LYS A 174 18.98 -18.08 -8.80
CA LYS A 174 18.65 -18.30 -7.40
C LYS A 174 18.47 -16.96 -6.67
N ASN A 175 19.43 -16.04 -6.82
CA ASN A 175 19.37 -14.73 -6.18
C ASN A 175 18.18 -13.91 -6.68
N ILE A 176 17.83 -13.98 -7.98
CA ILE A 176 16.63 -13.34 -8.51
C ILE A 176 15.39 -13.93 -7.87
N GLN A 177 15.31 -15.24 -7.72
CA GLN A 177 14.15 -15.90 -7.12
C GLN A 177 13.94 -15.50 -5.66
N GLU A 178 15.02 -15.27 -4.90
CA GLU A 178 14.97 -14.79 -3.53
C GLU A 178 14.52 -13.31 -3.40
N LEU A 179 14.73 -12.51 -4.47
CA LEU A 179 14.28 -11.11 -4.52
C LEU A 179 12.80 -10.97 -4.94
N LEU A 180 12.23 -12.01 -5.51
CA LEU A 180 10.85 -11.98 -6.01
C LEU A 180 9.86 -12.43 -4.93
N PRO A 181 8.66 -11.84 -4.86
CA PRO A 181 7.66 -12.24 -3.88
C PRO A 181 7.18 -13.68 -4.12
N GLU A 182 7.06 -14.42 -3.02
CA GLU A 182 6.59 -15.79 -3.00
C GLU A 182 5.21 -15.94 -3.67
N GLY A 183 5.04 -16.99 -4.48
CA GLY A 183 3.78 -17.28 -5.15
C GLY A 183 3.46 -16.43 -6.39
N LYS A 184 4.18 -15.33 -6.65
CA LYS A 184 3.94 -14.50 -7.85
C LYS A 184 4.74 -14.92 -9.07
N PHE A 185 5.86 -15.57 -8.86
CA PHE A 185 6.72 -16.11 -9.90
C PHE A 185 6.96 -17.59 -9.68
N THR A 186 7.07 -18.33 -10.77
CA THR A 186 7.39 -19.77 -10.71
C THR A 186 8.54 -20.11 -11.64
N ARG A 187 9.43 -21.00 -11.16
CA ARG A 187 10.53 -21.52 -11.98
C ARG A 187 10.03 -22.70 -12.79
N VAL A 188 10.09 -22.57 -14.09
CA VAL A 188 9.54 -23.57 -15.04
C VAL A 188 10.61 -24.37 -15.76
N HIS A 189 11.86 -23.89 -15.71
CA HIS A 189 13.02 -24.53 -16.31
C HIS A 189 14.30 -24.14 -15.55
N LYS A 190 15.40 -24.89 -15.72
CA LYS A 190 16.68 -24.47 -15.14
C LYS A 190 17.10 -23.05 -15.54
N SER A 191 16.64 -22.58 -16.71
CA SER A 191 16.97 -21.29 -17.28
C SER A 191 15.79 -20.32 -17.36
N PHE A 192 14.57 -20.69 -16.94
CA PHE A 192 13.40 -19.80 -17.07
C PHE A 192 12.60 -19.70 -15.79
N LEU A 193 12.20 -18.46 -15.48
CA LEU A 193 11.30 -18.09 -14.41
C LEU A 193 10.22 -17.14 -14.97
N VAL A 194 8.95 -17.40 -14.66
CA VAL A 194 7.81 -16.70 -15.25
C VAL A 194 6.85 -16.18 -14.19
N PRO A 195 6.21 -15.03 -14.41
CA PRO A 195 5.12 -14.58 -13.56
C PRO A 195 3.89 -15.49 -13.71
N VAL A 196 3.35 -15.99 -12.59
CA VAL A 196 2.21 -16.93 -12.60
C VAL A 196 1.00 -16.34 -13.32
N HIS A 197 0.69 -15.06 -13.09
CA HIS A 197 -0.44 -14.36 -13.68
C HIS A 197 -0.34 -14.17 -15.21
N ARG A 198 0.84 -14.37 -15.81
CA ARG A 198 1.03 -14.27 -17.27
C ARG A 198 0.91 -15.59 -17.99
N ILE A 199 0.69 -16.68 -17.29
CA ILE A 199 0.52 -18.00 -17.90
C ILE A 199 -0.89 -18.10 -18.49
N ALA A 200 -0.97 -18.21 -19.82
CA ALA A 200 -2.22 -18.37 -20.55
C ALA A 200 -2.63 -19.85 -20.64
N SER A 201 -1.65 -20.75 -20.84
CA SER A 201 -1.86 -22.19 -20.88
C SER A 201 -0.55 -22.93 -20.62
N TYR A 202 -0.63 -24.18 -20.21
CA TYR A 202 0.56 -25.00 -19.98
C TYR A 202 0.33 -26.46 -20.35
N THR A 203 1.44 -27.13 -20.68
CA THR A 203 1.55 -28.57 -20.88
C THR A 203 2.70 -29.10 -20.04
N SER A 204 2.93 -30.41 -20.02
CA SER A 204 4.09 -31.01 -19.36
C SER A 204 5.42 -30.59 -19.97
N LYS A 205 5.46 -30.02 -21.17
CA LYS A 205 6.67 -29.69 -21.93
C LYS A 205 6.85 -28.19 -22.20
N GLU A 206 5.77 -27.41 -22.19
CA GLU A 206 5.77 -26.00 -22.60
C GLU A 206 4.71 -25.18 -21.86
N ILE A 207 5.03 -23.93 -21.59
CA ILE A 207 4.10 -22.90 -21.12
C ILE A 207 3.93 -21.86 -22.24
N THR A 208 2.70 -21.45 -22.46
CA THR A 208 2.37 -20.30 -23.30
C THR A 208 1.97 -19.13 -22.42
N LEU A 209 2.67 -18.00 -22.52
CA LEU A 209 2.32 -16.76 -21.84
C LEU A 209 1.28 -15.96 -22.64
N TYR A 210 0.51 -15.07 -21.97
CA TYR A 210 -0.28 -14.09 -22.66
C TYR A 210 0.61 -13.27 -23.61
N GLY A 211 0.18 -13.13 -24.87
CA GLY A 211 1.02 -12.54 -25.94
C GLY A 211 1.75 -13.60 -26.78
N GLY A 212 1.51 -14.90 -26.55
CA GLY A 212 1.96 -16.00 -27.43
C GLY A 212 3.41 -16.43 -27.25
N ILE A 213 4.09 -15.95 -26.21
CA ILE A 213 5.48 -16.37 -25.92
C ILE A 213 5.46 -17.80 -25.36
N ARG A 214 6.26 -18.70 -25.97
CA ARG A 214 6.38 -20.09 -25.56
C ARG A 214 7.68 -20.32 -24.80
N ILE A 215 7.59 -20.98 -23.64
CA ILE A 215 8.71 -21.24 -22.75
C ILE A 215 8.76 -22.74 -22.41
N PRO A 216 9.89 -23.41 -22.57
CA PRO A 216 10.01 -24.82 -22.28
C PRO A 216 9.91 -25.11 -20.78
N VAL A 217 9.28 -26.23 -20.43
CA VAL A 217 9.19 -26.75 -19.06
C VAL A 217 10.25 -27.85 -18.87
N GLY A 218 11.09 -27.67 -17.86
CA GLY A 218 12.05 -28.67 -17.45
C GLY A 218 11.37 -29.85 -16.74
N ARG A 219 11.88 -31.09 -16.97
CA ARG A 219 11.29 -32.32 -16.40
C ARG A 219 11.13 -32.28 -14.87
N SER A 220 12.08 -31.67 -14.17
CA SER A 220 12.05 -31.51 -12.71
C SER A 220 11.00 -30.48 -12.21
N TYR A 221 10.56 -29.56 -13.06
CA TYR A 221 9.65 -28.45 -12.71
C TYR A 221 8.17 -28.76 -13.04
N SER A 222 7.91 -29.78 -13.87
CA SER A 222 6.53 -30.10 -14.30
C SER A 222 5.60 -30.55 -13.16
N LYS A 223 6.15 -31.13 -12.08
CA LYS A 223 5.38 -31.54 -10.89
C LYS A 223 4.94 -30.33 -10.05
N GLU A 224 5.82 -29.36 -9.88
CA GLU A 224 5.57 -28.13 -9.12
C GLU A 224 4.52 -27.26 -9.81
N LEU A 225 4.57 -27.19 -11.15
CA LEU A 225 3.57 -26.45 -11.94
C LEU A 225 2.15 -26.96 -11.76
N LYS A 226 1.95 -28.28 -11.63
CA LYS A 226 0.63 -28.86 -11.37
C LYS A 226 0.06 -28.53 -9.99
N LEU A 227 0.91 -28.18 -9.02
CA LEU A 227 0.49 -27.74 -7.69
C LEU A 227 0.08 -26.26 -7.65
N ILE A 228 0.70 -25.45 -8.52
CA ILE A 228 0.50 -23.99 -8.56
C ILE A 228 -0.64 -23.61 -9.51
N LEU A 229 -0.81 -24.36 -10.59
CA LEU A 229 -1.82 -24.12 -11.62
C LEU A 229 -2.82 -25.27 -11.59
N PRO A 230 -4.06 -25.05 -11.12
CA PRO A 230 -5.10 -26.08 -11.17
C PRO A 230 -5.35 -26.50 -12.63
N GLU A 231 -5.60 -27.80 -12.83
CA GLU A 231 -6.00 -28.32 -14.15
C GLU A 231 -7.29 -27.60 -14.61
N VAL A 232 -7.23 -26.98 -15.79
CA VAL A 232 -8.39 -26.43 -16.50
C VAL A 232 -9.08 -27.57 -17.23
#